data_0482232ad0619b70fdf6f296d97c05df
#
_entry.id   0482232ad0619b70fdf6f296d97c05df
#
_cell.length_a   1.000
_cell.length_b   1.000
_cell.length_c   1.000
_cell.angle_alpha   90.00
_cell.angle_beta   90.00
_cell.angle_gamma   90.00
#
_symmetry.space_group_name_H-M   'P 1'
#
loop_
_entity.id
_entity.type
_entity.pdbx_description
1 polymer ?
#
loop_
_entity_poly.entity_id
_entity_poly.type
_entity_poly.pdbx_seq_one_letter_code
_entity_poly.pdbx_strand_id
1 'polypeptide(L)'
;VSSSRRSRRHRSKVDLSTVNANTELALVDDLAPEERRASTSGRYSPTLLLVALLASIGVFAYTAFILTPAFRGDLIPWLIVMTCELILIFQASMALWTMLSGYGRQPSYRFQTAQAKLFNPQLNSRLRINSDPTKWPMYLNDRQVDVDVLITVYGEPLDVIETTVKAAMAMHGRHTTWILDDGDSDEVRDLAKSLGCRYVRRLGSSGAKAGNINNALSVAKAEFFVIFDADFVAKPNFLYETVPFMEDSNVAFVQTPQVYGNLNNIVSRGAGFIQMVFYRFIQPGRNEFNAAFCVGTNVLFRRAAVKDIGGIYTQSKSEDIWTSILMHERGWRSIFQPKELAVGDTPDTIESYSKQQLRWATGGFEILFTHNPLSPRRRLRMDQRIMYFATCTFYFTGIAPGLLMLVPILEVFFDLRPVTLAVKWYEWALFYPGFYGMQILLAAVIAGTFRWEVLLLAANSFPIYIKAFFNALLKVDTKWSVTGATGGKASAFNFMMVQVWAFVFMLGTSIVSIYRDYSMGHVNIATFWCLLNTFFLGAFVVTAFLENRQRKQERNRSDDTRPKRGVAASDPLDSNKQLTSETKHPEALDAEAILDAQAAKGVLAENPELHNRKG
;
A
#
# COMPACT_ATOMS: atom_id res chain seq x y z
N VAL A 1 1.10 -47.19 -26.21
CA VAL A 1 -0.23 -47.30 -25.58
C VAL A 1 -0.08 -46.89 -24.13
N SER A 2 -0.33 -45.65 -23.76
CA SER A 2 -0.56 -45.26 -22.37
C SER A 2 -1.50 -44.05 -22.35
N SER A 3 -2.69 -44.27 -21.83
CA SER A 3 -3.79 -43.33 -21.71
C SER A 3 -3.55 -42.34 -20.55
N SER A 4 -3.54 -41.06 -20.83
CA SER A 4 -3.57 -40.01 -19.86
C SER A 4 -4.98 -39.88 -19.26
N ARG A 5 -5.15 -40.19 -17.98
CA ARG A 5 -6.34 -39.87 -17.20
C ARG A 5 -6.24 -38.43 -16.69
N ARG A 6 -7.00 -37.52 -17.31
CA ARG A 6 -7.34 -36.22 -16.73
C ARG A 6 -8.32 -36.43 -15.55
N SER A 7 -7.88 -36.18 -14.34
CA SER A 7 -8.75 -36.11 -13.15
C SER A 7 -9.51 -34.79 -13.19
N ARG A 8 -10.82 -34.84 -13.46
CA ARG A 8 -11.75 -33.73 -13.23
C ARG A 8 -11.89 -33.54 -11.70
N ARG A 9 -11.36 -32.46 -11.15
CA ARG A 9 -11.70 -32.01 -9.79
C ARG A 9 -13.16 -31.59 -9.77
N HIS A 10 -14.00 -32.38 -9.13
CA HIS A 10 -15.34 -31.97 -8.70
C HIS A 10 -15.17 -30.87 -7.63
N ARG A 11 -15.56 -29.65 -7.95
CA ARG A 11 -15.87 -28.64 -6.93
C ARG A 11 -17.19 -29.04 -6.29
N SER A 12 -17.14 -29.65 -5.10
CA SER A 12 -18.32 -29.78 -4.26
C SER A 12 -18.74 -28.35 -3.82
N LYS A 13 -19.94 -27.94 -4.20
CA LYS A 13 -20.60 -26.79 -3.60
C LYS A 13 -20.80 -27.14 -2.13
N VAL A 14 -20.10 -26.45 -1.24
CA VAL A 14 -20.34 -26.50 0.20
C VAL A 14 -21.69 -25.85 0.42
N ASP A 15 -22.65 -26.62 0.94
CA ASP A 15 -23.96 -26.14 1.33
C ASP A 15 -23.82 -25.36 2.65
N LEU A 16 -23.91 -24.04 2.55
CA LEU A 16 -23.73 -23.11 3.68
C LEU A 16 -24.91 -23.11 4.68
N SER A 17 -25.92 -23.98 4.48
CA SER A 17 -27.14 -23.99 5.30
C SER A 17 -27.02 -24.67 6.67
N THR A 18 -25.89 -25.31 7.00
CA THR A 18 -25.71 -26.12 8.21
C THR A 18 -24.56 -25.71 9.13
N VAL A 19 -24.06 -24.47 9.04
CA VAL A 19 -22.94 -24.03 9.88
C VAL A 19 -23.45 -23.55 11.23
N ASN A 20 -23.42 -24.43 12.24
CA ASN A 20 -23.59 -24.08 13.64
C ASN A 20 -22.31 -23.38 14.17
N ALA A 21 -22.44 -22.41 15.09
CA ALA A 21 -21.33 -21.68 15.69
C ALA A 21 -20.26 -22.56 16.37
N ASN A 22 -20.58 -23.82 16.70
CA ASN A 22 -19.62 -24.83 17.13
C ASN A 22 -18.82 -25.45 15.98
N THR A 23 -19.24 -25.25 14.74
CA THR A 23 -18.56 -25.80 13.54
C THR A 23 -17.38 -24.94 13.11
N GLU A 24 -17.33 -23.65 13.45
CA GLU A 24 -16.17 -22.80 13.15
C GLU A 24 -14.93 -23.16 13.99
N LEU A 25 -15.12 -23.62 15.22
CA LEU A 25 -14.00 -24.19 16.01
C LEU A 25 -13.54 -25.55 15.45
N ALA A 26 -14.45 -26.31 14.83
CA ALA A 26 -14.14 -27.55 14.13
C ALA A 26 -13.53 -27.32 12.73
N LEU A 27 -13.88 -26.22 12.06
CA LEU A 27 -13.30 -25.86 10.73
C LEU A 27 -11.81 -25.51 10.79
N VAL A 28 -11.28 -25.13 11.93
CA VAL A 28 -9.83 -24.96 12.13
C VAL A 28 -9.11 -26.32 12.16
N ASP A 29 -9.79 -27.37 12.59
CA ASP A 29 -9.25 -28.74 12.60
C ASP A 29 -9.35 -29.46 11.23
N ASP A 30 -10.24 -28.99 10.33
CA ASP A 30 -10.47 -29.58 9.01
C ASP A 30 -9.67 -28.91 7.86
N LEU A 31 -8.78 -27.95 8.15
CA LEU A 31 -7.83 -27.46 7.17
C LEU A 31 -6.96 -28.62 6.67
N ALA A 32 -6.81 -28.73 5.35
CA ALA A 32 -5.92 -29.72 4.75
C ALA A 32 -4.52 -29.62 5.38
N PRO A 33 -3.79 -30.75 5.55
CA PRO A 33 -2.46 -30.73 6.17
C PRO A 33 -1.49 -29.73 5.53
N GLU A 34 -1.67 -29.42 4.25
CA GLU A 34 -0.90 -28.41 3.53
C GLU A 34 -1.30 -26.99 3.95
N GLU A 35 -2.57 -26.70 4.21
CA GLU A 35 -3.05 -25.41 4.71
C GLU A 35 -2.67 -25.18 6.18
N ARG A 36 -2.69 -26.24 7.01
CA ARG A 36 -2.15 -26.19 8.38
C ARG A 36 -0.64 -25.92 8.38
N ARG A 37 0.12 -26.55 7.49
CA ARG A 37 1.55 -26.27 7.31
C ARG A 37 1.79 -24.84 6.81
N ALA A 38 0.97 -24.35 5.87
CA ALA A 38 1.06 -22.98 5.36
C ALA A 38 0.71 -21.94 6.44
N SER A 39 -0.26 -22.22 7.31
CA SER A 39 -0.65 -21.31 8.40
C SER A 39 0.37 -21.27 9.55
N THR A 40 1.10 -22.38 9.78
CA THR A 40 2.13 -22.47 10.83
C THR A 40 3.54 -22.25 10.33
N SER A 41 3.82 -22.50 9.06
CA SER A 41 5.16 -22.56 8.49
C SER A 41 5.58 -21.24 7.92
N GLY A 42 5.61 -20.22 8.43
CA GLY A 42 6.17 -19.19 7.58
C GLY A 42 6.59 -17.91 8.26
N ARG A 43 6.04 -17.58 9.38
CA ARG A 43 6.28 -16.26 9.89
C ARG A 43 7.59 -16.14 10.65
N TYR A 44 7.90 -17.14 11.43
CA TYR A 44 9.11 -17.18 12.29
C TYR A 44 9.64 -18.60 12.43
N SER A 45 10.05 -19.19 11.30
CA SER A 45 10.75 -20.49 11.34
C SER A 45 12.15 -20.34 11.95
N PRO A 46 12.71 -21.37 12.56
CA PRO A 46 14.10 -21.34 13.04
C PRO A 46 15.11 -20.94 11.97
N THR A 47 14.87 -21.34 10.71
CA THR A 47 15.68 -20.96 9.55
C THR A 47 15.64 -19.46 9.31
N LEU A 48 14.46 -18.84 9.38
CA LEU A 48 14.30 -17.41 9.20
C LEU A 48 15.04 -16.63 10.29
N LEU A 49 14.94 -17.07 11.54
CA LEU A 49 15.67 -16.44 12.66
C LEU A 49 17.18 -16.56 12.48
N LEU A 50 17.68 -17.73 12.12
CA LEU A 50 19.10 -17.94 11.86
C LEU A 50 19.59 -17.00 10.74
N VAL A 51 18.87 -16.94 9.62
CA VAL A 51 19.25 -16.08 8.49
C VAL A 51 19.16 -14.60 8.88
N ALA A 52 18.16 -14.18 9.66
CA ALA A 52 18.06 -12.81 10.16
C ALA A 52 19.22 -12.44 11.10
N LEU A 53 19.64 -13.34 11.98
CA LEU A 53 20.80 -13.13 12.85
C LEU A 53 22.10 -13.05 12.05
N LEU A 54 22.30 -13.94 11.07
CA LEU A 54 23.46 -13.89 10.18
C LEU A 54 23.47 -12.62 9.34
N ALA A 55 22.30 -12.18 8.84
CA ALA A 55 22.17 -10.91 8.13
C ALA A 55 22.51 -9.71 9.03
N SER A 56 22.15 -9.76 10.31
CA SER A 56 22.54 -8.72 11.29
C SER A 56 24.06 -8.66 11.50
N ILE A 57 24.72 -9.82 11.62
CA ILE A 57 26.19 -9.90 11.70
C ILE A 57 26.80 -9.33 10.41
N GLY A 58 26.25 -9.66 9.24
CA GLY A 58 26.68 -9.10 7.95
C GLY A 58 26.58 -7.58 7.90
N VAL A 59 25.48 -7.00 8.41
CA VAL A 59 25.31 -5.54 8.51
C VAL A 59 26.43 -4.91 9.36
N PHE A 60 26.69 -5.45 10.55
CA PHE A 60 27.73 -4.90 11.44
C PHE A 60 29.13 -5.05 10.86
N ALA A 61 29.47 -6.22 10.31
CA ALA A 61 30.77 -6.48 9.70
C ALA A 61 31.02 -5.54 8.49
N TYR A 62 30.01 -5.39 7.62
CA TYR A 62 30.11 -4.50 6.49
C TYR A 62 30.20 -3.02 6.91
N THR A 63 29.47 -2.62 7.94
CA THR A 63 29.55 -1.26 8.48
C THR A 63 30.97 -0.96 8.98
N ALA A 64 31.59 -1.88 9.73
CA ALA A 64 32.96 -1.73 10.20
C ALA A 64 33.97 -1.63 9.04
N PHE A 65 33.78 -2.45 8.01
CA PHE A 65 34.59 -2.43 6.79
C PHE A 65 34.49 -1.09 6.05
N ILE A 66 33.30 -0.62 5.72
CA ILE A 66 33.11 0.58 4.91
C ILE A 66 33.52 1.87 5.63
N LEU A 67 33.45 1.88 6.98
CA LEU A 67 33.88 3.00 7.80
C LEU A 67 35.40 3.03 8.05
N THR A 68 36.17 2.04 7.61
CA THR A 68 37.63 1.98 7.80
C THR A 68 38.32 3.06 6.99
N PRO A 69 38.98 4.08 7.60
CA PRO A 69 39.55 5.22 6.87
C PRO A 69 40.65 4.84 5.86
N ALA A 70 41.38 3.74 6.14
CA ALA A 70 42.44 3.24 5.27
C ALA A 70 41.94 2.78 3.89
N PHE A 71 40.63 2.51 3.74
CA PHE A 71 40.06 2.05 2.49
C PHE A 71 39.51 3.18 1.61
N ARG A 72 39.54 4.41 2.07
CA ARG A 72 39.05 5.57 1.36
C ARG A 72 39.87 5.83 0.09
N GLY A 73 39.18 5.92 -1.04
CA GLY A 73 39.69 6.38 -2.34
C GLY A 73 39.49 7.88 -2.57
N ASP A 74 39.11 8.24 -3.79
CA ASP A 74 38.83 9.62 -4.17
C ASP A 74 37.59 10.16 -3.48
N LEU A 75 37.61 11.43 -3.07
CA LEU A 75 36.61 12.04 -2.20
C LEU A 75 35.19 11.99 -2.77
N ILE A 76 35.00 12.36 -4.04
CA ILE A 76 33.68 12.48 -4.65
C ILE A 76 32.95 11.12 -4.73
N PRO A 77 33.51 10.08 -5.40
CA PRO A 77 32.85 8.79 -5.46
C PRO A 77 32.75 8.13 -4.08
N TRP A 78 33.73 8.34 -3.19
CA TRP A 78 33.63 7.85 -1.81
C TRP A 78 32.47 8.47 -1.04
N LEU A 79 32.23 9.78 -1.13
CA LEU A 79 31.08 10.44 -0.49
C LEU A 79 29.75 9.93 -1.04
N ILE A 80 29.65 9.67 -2.36
CA ILE A 80 28.45 9.08 -2.96
C ILE A 80 28.19 7.70 -2.36
N VAL A 81 29.18 6.81 -2.39
CA VAL A 81 29.06 5.45 -1.84
C VAL A 81 28.72 5.52 -0.36
N MET A 82 29.49 6.28 0.43
CA MET A 82 29.26 6.38 1.88
C MET A 82 27.86 6.85 2.25
N THR A 83 27.36 7.87 1.54
CA THR A 83 26.00 8.37 1.78
C THR A 83 24.94 7.30 1.48
N CYS A 84 25.06 6.64 0.33
CA CYS A 84 24.14 5.56 -0.05
C CYS A 84 24.20 4.38 0.94
N GLU A 85 25.39 3.93 1.29
CA GLU A 85 25.59 2.79 2.17
C GLU A 85 25.08 3.05 3.60
N LEU A 86 25.31 4.24 4.15
CA LEU A 86 24.75 4.60 5.47
C LEU A 86 23.22 4.58 5.49
N ILE A 87 22.58 5.02 4.41
CA ILE A 87 21.13 4.93 4.27
C ILE A 87 20.68 3.46 4.20
N LEU A 88 21.32 2.64 3.39
CA LEU A 88 20.99 1.22 3.23
C LEU A 88 21.22 0.44 4.53
N ILE A 89 22.35 0.67 5.20
CA ILE A 89 22.68 0.06 6.51
C ILE A 89 21.63 0.44 7.56
N PHE A 90 21.27 1.72 7.65
CA PHE A 90 20.24 2.18 8.58
C PHE A 90 18.90 1.47 8.32
N GLN A 91 18.43 1.43 7.09
CA GLN A 91 17.15 0.81 6.75
C GLN A 91 17.18 -0.72 6.95
N ALA A 92 18.28 -1.39 6.58
CA ALA A 92 18.46 -2.81 6.85
C ALA A 92 18.45 -3.12 8.35
N SER A 93 19.15 -2.30 9.17
CA SER A 93 19.15 -2.43 10.63
C SER A 93 17.74 -2.26 11.23
N MET A 94 16.96 -1.28 10.73
CA MET A 94 15.58 -1.05 11.18
C MET A 94 14.66 -2.22 10.77
N ALA A 95 14.81 -2.74 9.56
CA ALA A 95 14.05 -3.90 9.10
C ALA A 95 14.34 -5.14 9.95
N LEU A 96 15.62 -5.42 10.22
CA LEU A 96 16.04 -6.55 11.08
C LEU A 96 15.55 -6.36 12.52
N TRP A 97 15.67 -5.17 13.08
CA TRP A 97 15.18 -4.88 14.43
C TRP A 97 13.67 -5.11 14.55
N THR A 98 12.86 -4.58 13.61
CA THR A 98 11.41 -4.80 13.63
C THR A 98 11.06 -6.27 13.42
N MET A 99 11.76 -6.97 12.53
CA MET A 99 11.54 -8.41 12.29
C MET A 99 11.81 -9.23 13.55
N LEU A 100 12.94 -8.99 14.23
CA LEU A 100 13.30 -9.72 15.45
C LEU A 100 12.38 -9.37 16.63
N SER A 101 11.91 -8.12 16.73
CA SER A 101 10.99 -7.67 17.78
C SER A 101 9.59 -8.26 17.65
N GLY A 102 9.12 -8.50 16.42
CA GLY A 102 7.80 -9.09 16.17
C GLY A 102 7.71 -10.60 16.39
N TYR A 103 8.80 -11.24 16.83
CA TYR A 103 8.86 -12.68 17.02
C TYR A 103 8.03 -13.16 18.22
N GLY A 104 7.16 -14.13 17.99
CA GLY A 104 6.64 -15.02 19.04
C GLY A 104 5.43 -14.54 19.85
N ARG A 105 4.81 -13.39 19.57
CA ARG A 105 3.63 -12.97 20.32
C ARG A 105 2.35 -13.66 19.87
N GLN A 106 1.75 -14.38 20.81
CA GLN A 106 0.38 -14.87 20.71
C GLN A 106 -0.62 -13.73 21.03
N PRO A 107 -1.85 -13.75 20.48
CA PRO A 107 -2.89 -12.85 20.90
C PRO A 107 -3.09 -12.93 22.43
N SER A 108 -3.30 -11.80 23.08
CA SER A 108 -3.48 -11.76 24.53
C SER A 108 -4.72 -12.55 24.94
N TYR A 109 -4.70 -13.13 26.15
CA TYR A 109 -5.87 -13.80 26.73
C TYR A 109 -7.12 -12.90 26.74
N ARG A 110 -6.92 -11.60 26.97
CA ARG A 110 -8.00 -10.61 26.90
C ARG A 110 -8.67 -10.58 25.52
N PHE A 111 -7.88 -10.56 24.45
CA PHE A 111 -8.39 -10.62 23.07
C PHE A 111 -9.18 -11.91 22.83
N GLN A 112 -8.63 -13.06 23.20
CA GLN A 112 -9.29 -14.36 23.02
C GLN A 112 -10.62 -14.43 23.77
N THR A 113 -10.68 -13.90 25.00
CA THR A 113 -11.90 -13.83 25.80
C THR A 113 -12.93 -12.91 25.17
N ALA A 114 -12.52 -11.72 24.69
CA ALA A 114 -13.40 -10.79 23.99
C ALA A 114 -13.93 -11.39 22.68
N GLN A 115 -13.07 -12.08 21.94
CA GLN A 115 -13.44 -12.76 20.69
C GLN A 115 -14.48 -13.87 20.92
N ALA A 116 -14.28 -14.70 21.94
CA ALA A 116 -15.24 -15.76 22.30
C ALA A 116 -16.61 -15.22 22.72
N LYS A 117 -16.66 -14.02 23.29
CA LYS A 117 -17.89 -13.35 23.73
C LYS A 117 -18.52 -12.45 22.68
N LEU A 118 -17.83 -12.12 21.58
CA LEU A 118 -18.25 -11.09 20.64
C LEU A 118 -19.69 -11.26 20.14
N PHE A 119 -20.06 -12.45 19.72
CA PHE A 119 -21.41 -12.76 19.23
C PHE A 119 -22.32 -13.36 20.28
N ASN A 120 -21.84 -13.60 21.48
CA ASN A 120 -22.55 -14.19 22.61
C ASN A 120 -23.54 -15.31 22.21
N PRO A 121 -23.05 -16.52 21.82
CA PRO A 121 -23.89 -17.58 21.25
C PRO A 121 -25.08 -17.99 22.15
N GLN A 122 -24.87 -17.93 23.48
CA GLN A 122 -25.91 -18.28 24.46
C GLN A 122 -27.05 -17.27 24.47
N LEU A 123 -26.73 -15.97 24.37
CA LEU A 123 -27.75 -14.91 24.31
C LEU A 123 -28.49 -14.96 22.98
N ASN A 124 -27.78 -15.19 21.89
CA ASN A 124 -28.36 -15.30 20.55
C ASN A 124 -29.34 -16.48 20.46
N SER A 125 -29.01 -17.62 21.05
CA SER A 125 -29.90 -18.77 21.14
C SER A 125 -31.16 -18.46 21.96
N ARG A 126 -31.01 -17.78 23.12
CA ARG A 126 -32.15 -17.38 23.96
C ARG A 126 -33.08 -16.37 23.28
N LEU A 127 -32.52 -15.44 22.54
CA LEU A 127 -33.27 -14.39 21.83
C LEU A 127 -33.84 -14.86 20.48
N ARG A 128 -33.64 -16.12 20.09
CA ARG A 128 -34.02 -16.66 18.77
C ARG A 128 -33.51 -15.77 17.61
N ILE A 129 -32.30 -15.22 17.74
CA ILE A 129 -31.72 -14.40 16.73
C ILE A 129 -31.43 -15.27 15.50
N ASN A 130 -31.73 -14.71 14.36
CA ASN A 130 -31.67 -15.29 13.03
C ASN A 130 -30.39 -16.14 12.79
N SER A 131 -30.54 -17.21 12.02
CA SER A 131 -29.41 -18.04 11.54
C SER A 131 -28.43 -17.29 10.64
N ASP A 132 -28.76 -16.06 10.22
CA ASP A 132 -27.94 -15.21 9.36
C ASP A 132 -26.80 -14.53 10.16
N PRO A 133 -25.52 -14.91 9.94
CA PRO A 133 -24.40 -14.36 10.69
C PRO A 133 -24.20 -12.85 10.51
N THR A 134 -24.66 -12.27 9.40
CA THR A 134 -24.53 -10.83 9.12
C THR A 134 -25.38 -9.95 10.04
N LYS A 135 -26.36 -10.55 10.72
CA LYS A 135 -27.29 -9.88 11.63
C LYS A 135 -26.98 -10.09 13.12
N TRP A 136 -25.94 -10.84 13.43
CA TRP A 136 -25.59 -11.11 14.82
C TRP A 136 -25.14 -9.83 15.54
N PRO A 137 -25.73 -9.49 16.68
CA PRO A 137 -25.26 -8.36 17.48
C PRO A 137 -23.87 -8.65 18.04
N MET A 138 -23.03 -7.61 18.04
CA MET A 138 -21.68 -7.68 18.60
C MET A 138 -21.64 -7.07 19.99
N TYR A 139 -20.89 -7.70 20.90
CA TYR A 139 -20.79 -7.28 22.30
C TYR A 139 -19.32 -7.08 22.70
N LEU A 140 -19.03 -5.95 23.33
CA LEU A 140 -17.76 -5.67 24.00
C LEU A 140 -18.05 -5.20 25.43
N ASN A 141 -17.38 -5.78 26.43
CA ASN A 141 -17.62 -5.49 27.85
C ASN A 141 -19.14 -5.58 28.21
N ASP A 142 -19.81 -6.63 27.74
CA ASP A 142 -21.24 -6.91 27.90
C ASP A 142 -22.18 -5.82 27.33
N ARG A 143 -21.65 -4.86 26.56
CA ARG A 143 -22.41 -3.81 25.89
C ARG A 143 -22.45 -4.09 24.40
N GLN A 144 -23.62 -3.96 23.79
CA GLN A 144 -23.77 -4.05 22.35
C GLN A 144 -23.06 -2.87 21.67
N VAL A 145 -22.35 -3.16 20.59
CA VAL A 145 -21.60 -2.17 19.78
C VAL A 145 -22.06 -2.20 18.34
N ASP A 146 -21.99 -1.05 17.69
CA ASP A 146 -22.33 -0.88 16.28
C ASP A 146 -21.08 -0.51 15.48
N VAL A 147 -21.04 -0.98 14.22
CA VAL A 147 -19.95 -0.74 13.27
C VAL A 147 -20.51 -0.19 11.98
N ASP A 148 -19.92 0.89 11.46
CA ASP A 148 -20.13 1.40 10.11
C ASP A 148 -18.99 0.88 9.20
N VAL A 149 -19.30 0.40 8.02
CA VAL A 149 -18.32 -0.03 7.01
C VAL A 149 -18.33 0.98 5.88
N LEU A 150 -17.23 1.70 5.71
CA LEU A 150 -17.08 2.82 4.79
C LEU A 150 -16.25 2.37 3.58
N ILE A 151 -16.85 2.32 2.39
CA ILE A 151 -16.19 1.95 1.14
C ILE A 151 -16.00 3.23 0.32
N THR A 152 -14.73 3.62 0.10
CA THR A 152 -14.39 4.84 -0.63
C THR A 152 -14.31 4.56 -2.12
N VAL A 153 -15.03 5.35 -2.92
CA VAL A 153 -15.16 5.20 -4.38
C VAL A 153 -14.81 6.51 -5.08
N TYR A 154 -14.03 6.41 -6.17
CA TYR A 154 -13.65 7.54 -7.03
C TYR A 154 -13.41 7.09 -8.48
N GLY A 155 -14.45 6.61 -9.17
CA GLY A 155 -14.38 6.26 -10.59
C GLY A 155 -13.83 4.87 -10.89
N GLU A 156 -13.82 3.97 -9.92
CA GLU A 156 -13.57 2.54 -10.15
C GLU A 156 -14.73 1.93 -10.96
N PRO A 157 -14.48 0.83 -11.71
CA PRO A 157 -15.51 0.09 -12.44
C PRO A 157 -16.63 -0.41 -11.51
N LEU A 158 -17.88 -0.37 -11.99
CA LEU A 158 -19.04 -0.76 -11.19
C LEU A 158 -18.99 -2.20 -10.68
N ASP A 159 -18.47 -3.13 -11.46
CA ASP A 159 -18.31 -4.54 -11.11
C ASP A 159 -17.32 -4.75 -9.96
N VAL A 160 -16.25 -3.95 -9.92
CA VAL A 160 -15.28 -3.92 -8.80
C VAL A 160 -15.96 -3.41 -7.54
N ILE A 161 -16.67 -2.28 -7.63
CA ILE A 161 -17.41 -1.69 -6.50
C ILE A 161 -18.47 -2.68 -5.99
N GLU A 162 -19.25 -3.28 -6.89
CA GLU A 162 -20.28 -4.24 -6.55
C GLU A 162 -19.72 -5.44 -5.79
N THR A 163 -18.60 -5.99 -6.25
CA THR A 163 -17.93 -7.13 -5.62
C THR A 163 -17.50 -6.80 -4.20
N THR A 164 -16.85 -5.65 -4.00
CA THR A 164 -16.39 -5.18 -2.68
C THR A 164 -17.56 -4.91 -1.74
N VAL A 165 -18.62 -4.25 -2.21
CA VAL A 165 -19.80 -3.95 -1.40
C VAL A 165 -20.52 -5.23 -0.97
N LYS A 166 -20.73 -6.18 -1.88
CA LYS A 166 -21.35 -7.49 -1.55
C LYS A 166 -20.52 -8.25 -0.52
N ALA A 167 -19.20 -8.26 -0.65
CA ALA A 167 -18.33 -8.90 0.33
C ALA A 167 -18.37 -8.21 1.69
N ALA A 168 -18.38 -6.88 1.72
CA ALA A 168 -18.51 -6.11 2.95
C ALA A 168 -19.85 -6.37 3.65
N MET A 169 -20.94 -6.40 2.90
CA MET A 169 -22.28 -6.73 3.44
C MET A 169 -22.39 -8.17 3.95
N ALA A 170 -21.55 -9.09 3.46
CA ALA A 170 -21.51 -10.49 3.88
C ALA A 170 -20.64 -10.73 5.11
N MET A 171 -20.00 -9.72 5.69
CA MET A 171 -19.24 -9.88 6.94
C MET A 171 -20.14 -10.27 8.10
N HIS A 172 -19.63 -11.15 8.97
CA HIS A 172 -20.33 -11.59 10.16
C HIS A 172 -20.39 -10.46 11.22
N GLY A 173 -21.53 -10.27 11.83
CA GLY A 173 -21.80 -9.20 12.78
C GLY A 173 -22.65 -8.07 12.19
N ARG A 174 -23.61 -7.59 12.98
CA ARG A 174 -24.51 -6.52 12.54
C ARG A 174 -23.74 -5.21 12.32
N HIS A 175 -23.75 -4.71 11.11
CA HIS A 175 -23.08 -3.49 10.71
C HIS A 175 -23.88 -2.73 9.63
N THR A 176 -23.51 -1.49 9.36
CA THR A 176 -24.09 -0.69 8.29
C THR A 176 -23.03 -0.39 7.22
N THR A 177 -23.29 -0.81 5.98
CA THR A 177 -22.38 -0.56 4.85
C THR A 177 -22.73 0.73 4.13
N TRP A 178 -21.74 1.55 3.87
CA TRP A 178 -21.82 2.85 3.23
C TRP A 178 -20.90 2.92 2.00
N ILE A 179 -21.42 3.40 0.87
CA ILE A 179 -20.61 3.80 -0.28
C ILE A 179 -20.37 5.30 -0.19
N LEU A 180 -19.10 5.71 -0.20
CA LEU A 180 -18.66 7.10 -0.13
C LEU A 180 -18.16 7.50 -1.52
N ASP A 181 -19.01 8.16 -2.28
CA ASP A 181 -18.74 8.53 -3.68
C ASP A 181 -18.12 9.93 -3.79
N ASP A 182 -16.88 9.99 -4.23
CA ASP A 182 -16.15 11.21 -4.57
C ASP A 182 -16.08 11.45 -6.10
N GLY A 183 -16.56 10.47 -6.87
CA GLY A 183 -16.59 10.48 -8.34
C GLY A 183 -17.83 11.09 -8.95
N ASP A 184 -18.83 11.49 -8.14
CA ASP A 184 -20.11 12.08 -8.56
C ASP A 184 -20.87 11.23 -9.58
N SER A 185 -20.94 9.90 -9.37
CA SER A 185 -21.57 8.96 -10.29
C SER A 185 -22.98 8.58 -9.88
N ASP A 186 -23.95 8.85 -10.76
CA ASP A 186 -25.34 8.39 -10.58
C ASP A 186 -25.46 6.87 -10.67
N GLU A 187 -24.61 6.21 -11.47
CA GLU A 187 -24.57 4.76 -11.60
C GLU A 187 -24.15 4.09 -10.28
N VAL A 188 -23.18 4.68 -9.56
CA VAL A 188 -22.76 4.22 -8.22
C VAL A 188 -23.89 4.40 -7.20
N ARG A 189 -24.64 5.53 -7.26
CA ARG A 189 -25.81 5.75 -6.43
C ARG A 189 -26.89 4.70 -6.67
N ASP A 190 -27.18 4.40 -7.92
CA ASP A 190 -28.21 3.44 -8.30
C ASP A 190 -27.79 2.01 -7.94
N LEU A 191 -26.50 1.69 -8.05
CA LEU A 191 -25.91 0.44 -7.53
C LEU A 191 -26.11 0.33 -6.01
N ALA A 192 -25.79 1.39 -5.24
CA ALA A 192 -25.99 1.41 -3.79
C ALA A 192 -27.45 1.13 -3.42
N LYS A 193 -28.40 1.76 -4.14
CA LYS A 193 -29.83 1.55 -3.96
C LYS A 193 -30.25 0.12 -4.27
N SER A 194 -29.74 -0.48 -5.34
CA SER A 194 -30.07 -1.86 -5.73
C SER A 194 -29.56 -2.89 -4.72
N LEU A 195 -28.40 -2.63 -4.11
CA LEU A 195 -27.80 -3.49 -3.09
C LEU A 195 -28.40 -3.26 -1.69
N GLY A 196 -29.15 -2.17 -1.47
CA GLY A 196 -29.74 -1.81 -0.17
C GLY A 196 -28.72 -1.27 0.85
N CYS A 197 -27.56 -0.80 0.40
CA CYS A 197 -26.56 -0.15 1.26
C CYS A 197 -26.77 1.38 1.31
N ARG A 198 -26.12 2.04 2.27
CA ARG A 198 -26.16 3.50 2.41
C ARG A 198 -25.24 4.15 1.38
N TYR A 199 -25.60 5.34 0.94
CA TYR A 199 -24.85 6.12 -0.04
C TYR A 199 -24.64 7.55 0.45
N VAL A 200 -23.39 8.04 0.30
CA VAL A 200 -23.03 9.43 0.61
C VAL A 200 -22.24 10.00 -0.56
N ARG A 201 -22.72 11.10 -1.10
CA ARG A 201 -22.02 11.93 -2.08
C ARG A 201 -21.77 13.29 -1.44
N ARG A 202 -20.61 13.88 -1.69
CA ARG A 202 -20.30 15.21 -1.21
C ARG A 202 -20.19 16.23 -2.35
N LEU A 203 -20.43 17.49 -2.02
CA LEU A 203 -20.20 18.60 -2.93
C LEU A 203 -18.70 18.97 -2.89
N GLY A 204 -17.96 18.66 -3.95
CA GLY A 204 -16.53 18.92 -4.09
C GLY A 204 -15.62 17.85 -3.45
N SER A 205 -14.36 17.81 -3.91
CA SER A 205 -13.38 16.75 -3.59
C SER A 205 -12.24 17.23 -2.66
N SER A 206 -12.45 18.31 -1.88
CA SER A 206 -11.42 18.84 -0.98
C SER A 206 -10.97 17.80 0.04
N GLY A 207 -9.64 17.67 0.22
CA GLY A 207 -9.03 16.66 1.10
C GLY A 207 -9.14 15.22 0.58
N ALA A 208 -9.50 15.03 -0.68
CA ALA A 208 -9.57 13.72 -1.36
C ALA A 208 -10.24 12.64 -0.47
N LYS A 209 -9.67 11.43 -0.41
CA LYS A 209 -10.19 10.30 0.38
C LYS A 209 -10.43 10.65 1.85
N ALA A 210 -9.48 11.31 2.52
CA ALA A 210 -9.62 11.72 3.92
C ALA A 210 -10.80 12.68 4.13
N GLY A 211 -10.97 13.65 3.22
CA GLY A 211 -12.12 14.55 3.22
C GLY A 211 -13.44 13.83 3.01
N ASN A 212 -13.50 12.82 2.14
CA ASN A 212 -14.67 11.98 1.91
C ASN A 212 -15.05 11.18 3.17
N ILE A 213 -14.06 10.56 3.82
CA ILE A 213 -14.28 9.86 5.09
C ILE A 213 -14.78 10.82 6.17
N ASN A 214 -14.16 11.99 6.35
CA ASN A 214 -14.59 12.98 7.34
C ASN A 214 -16.02 13.46 7.09
N ASN A 215 -16.40 13.66 5.83
CA ASN A 215 -17.77 13.99 5.47
C ASN A 215 -18.74 12.86 5.87
N ALA A 216 -18.41 11.60 5.56
CA ALA A 216 -19.24 10.45 5.93
C ALA A 216 -19.38 10.30 7.45
N LEU A 217 -18.34 10.60 8.22
CA LEU A 217 -18.38 10.58 9.69
C LEU A 217 -19.34 11.62 10.29
N SER A 218 -19.83 12.58 9.53
CA SER A 218 -20.89 13.49 9.98
C SER A 218 -22.26 12.80 10.06
N VAL A 219 -22.51 11.81 9.21
CA VAL A 219 -23.79 11.07 9.09
C VAL A 219 -23.72 9.64 9.63
N ALA A 220 -22.64 8.91 9.40
CA ALA A 220 -22.37 7.61 10.00
C ALA A 220 -22.06 7.80 11.48
N LYS A 221 -22.76 7.07 12.39
CA LYS A 221 -22.74 7.38 13.83
C LYS A 221 -22.27 6.23 14.74
N ALA A 222 -21.93 5.06 14.17
CA ALA A 222 -21.47 3.92 14.94
C ALA A 222 -20.21 4.26 15.76
N GLU A 223 -20.01 3.58 16.88
CA GLU A 223 -18.84 3.77 17.75
C GLU A 223 -17.53 3.41 17.07
N PHE A 224 -17.60 2.40 16.22
CA PHE A 224 -16.47 1.94 15.40
C PHE A 224 -16.81 2.05 13.93
N PHE A 225 -15.77 2.21 13.10
CA PHE A 225 -15.95 2.15 11.66
C PHE A 225 -14.75 1.51 10.97
N VAL A 226 -15.03 0.79 9.89
CA VAL A 226 -14.02 0.17 9.01
C VAL A 226 -13.90 0.99 7.74
N ILE A 227 -12.70 1.09 7.19
CA ILE A 227 -12.45 1.69 5.89
C ILE A 227 -11.95 0.61 4.93
N PHE A 228 -12.59 0.51 3.77
CA PHE A 228 -12.12 -0.25 2.62
C PHE A 228 -12.00 0.66 1.39
N ASP A 229 -10.96 0.42 0.58
CA ASP A 229 -10.93 0.91 -0.79
C ASP A 229 -11.88 0.08 -1.66
N ALA A 230 -12.31 0.65 -2.78
CA ALA A 230 -13.29 0.03 -3.67
C ALA A 230 -12.83 -1.31 -4.29
N ASP A 231 -11.52 -1.59 -4.27
CA ASP A 231 -10.87 -2.78 -4.82
C ASP A 231 -10.46 -3.82 -3.76
N PHE A 232 -10.84 -3.64 -2.47
CA PHE A 232 -10.52 -4.58 -1.40
C PHE A 232 -11.73 -5.40 -0.95
N VAL A 233 -11.74 -6.68 -1.30
CA VAL A 233 -12.78 -7.66 -0.99
C VAL A 233 -12.56 -8.23 0.40
N ALA A 234 -13.43 -7.90 1.35
CA ALA A 234 -13.35 -8.35 2.74
C ALA A 234 -13.73 -9.82 2.88
N LYS A 235 -13.07 -10.53 3.82
CA LYS A 235 -13.49 -11.88 4.24
C LYS A 235 -14.60 -11.79 5.28
N PRO A 236 -15.51 -12.79 5.36
CA PRO A 236 -16.65 -12.77 6.28
C PRO A 236 -16.28 -12.60 7.76
N ASN A 237 -15.12 -13.08 8.18
CA ASN A 237 -14.64 -13.01 9.56
C ASN A 237 -13.89 -11.72 9.92
N PHE A 238 -13.89 -10.69 9.08
CA PHE A 238 -13.12 -9.45 9.30
C PHE A 238 -13.47 -8.80 10.66
N LEU A 239 -14.73 -8.61 10.97
CA LEU A 239 -15.17 -7.99 12.22
C LEU A 239 -14.88 -8.89 13.43
N TYR A 240 -15.05 -10.21 13.29
CA TYR A 240 -14.71 -11.18 14.32
C TYR A 240 -13.24 -11.13 14.75
N GLU A 241 -12.35 -10.84 13.82
CA GLU A 241 -10.90 -10.79 14.03
C GLU A 241 -10.36 -9.41 14.43
N THR A 242 -11.17 -8.35 14.30
CA THR A 242 -10.70 -6.97 14.54
C THR A 242 -11.42 -6.29 15.71
N VAL A 243 -12.74 -6.43 15.81
CA VAL A 243 -13.56 -5.75 16.84
C VAL A 243 -13.13 -6.12 18.27
N PRO A 244 -12.77 -7.38 18.61
CA PRO A 244 -12.37 -7.74 19.98
C PRO A 244 -11.22 -6.92 20.56
N PHE A 245 -10.30 -6.39 19.71
CA PHE A 245 -9.23 -5.51 20.17
C PHE A 245 -9.74 -4.18 20.73
N MET A 246 -10.94 -3.75 20.32
CA MET A 246 -11.59 -2.53 20.79
C MET A 246 -12.14 -2.66 22.22
N GLU A 247 -12.05 -3.83 22.86
CA GLU A 247 -12.32 -3.97 24.30
C GLU A 247 -11.35 -3.11 25.14
N ASP A 248 -10.10 -2.93 24.69
CA ASP A 248 -9.18 -1.95 25.26
C ASP A 248 -9.56 -0.54 24.78
N SER A 249 -10.04 0.30 25.70
CA SER A 249 -10.47 1.68 25.41
C SER A 249 -9.36 2.57 24.87
N ASN A 250 -8.08 2.22 25.06
CA ASN A 250 -6.94 2.97 24.56
C ASN A 250 -6.59 2.66 23.10
N VAL A 251 -7.22 1.63 22.49
CA VAL A 251 -6.97 1.26 21.09
C VAL A 251 -7.74 2.20 20.17
N ALA A 252 -6.99 2.95 19.35
CA ALA A 252 -7.52 3.87 18.34
C ALA A 252 -7.94 3.14 17.07
N PHE A 253 -7.11 2.23 16.60
CA PHE A 253 -7.37 1.48 15.37
C PHE A 253 -6.71 0.09 15.37
N VAL A 254 -7.28 -0.78 14.55
CA VAL A 254 -6.75 -2.11 14.23
C VAL A 254 -6.52 -2.18 12.73
N GLN A 255 -5.26 -2.29 12.31
CA GLN A 255 -4.85 -2.43 10.93
C GLN A 255 -4.62 -3.90 10.58
N THR A 256 -5.10 -4.34 9.42
CA THR A 256 -4.82 -5.67 8.86
C THR A 256 -3.99 -5.58 7.59
N PRO A 257 -3.32 -6.66 7.13
CA PRO A 257 -2.51 -6.63 5.91
C PRO A 257 -3.33 -6.29 4.67
N GLN A 258 -2.68 -5.63 3.70
CA GLN A 258 -3.13 -5.66 2.31
C GLN A 258 -2.54 -6.92 1.65
N VAL A 259 -3.40 -7.73 1.08
CA VAL A 259 -3.05 -8.93 0.30
C VAL A 259 -3.56 -8.75 -1.11
N TYR A 260 -2.83 -9.23 -2.10
CA TYR A 260 -3.11 -8.96 -3.49
C TYR A 260 -3.39 -10.23 -4.29
N GLY A 261 -4.46 -10.20 -5.10
CA GLY A 261 -4.92 -11.32 -5.91
C GLY A 261 -4.39 -11.33 -7.35
N ASN A 262 -3.97 -10.18 -7.88
CA ASN A 262 -3.63 -9.97 -9.29
C ASN A 262 -2.13 -10.11 -9.64
N LEU A 263 -1.39 -11.00 -8.99
CA LEU A 263 0.07 -11.19 -9.17
C LEU A 263 0.42 -11.90 -10.50
N ASN A 264 -0.05 -11.37 -11.64
CA ASN A 264 0.00 -12.04 -12.94
C ASN A 264 1.18 -11.63 -13.83
N ASN A 265 1.77 -10.45 -13.59
CA ASN A 265 2.88 -9.92 -14.40
C ASN A 265 4.07 -9.49 -13.53
N ILE A 266 5.15 -9.04 -14.17
CA ILE A 266 6.40 -8.65 -13.50
C ILE A 266 6.16 -7.49 -12.52
N VAL A 267 5.39 -6.47 -12.93
CA VAL A 267 5.13 -5.28 -12.12
C VAL A 267 4.29 -5.64 -10.89
N SER A 268 3.17 -6.33 -11.09
CA SER A 268 2.28 -6.73 -9.99
C SER A 268 2.96 -7.68 -9.01
N ARG A 269 3.74 -8.66 -9.51
CA ARG A 269 4.52 -9.53 -8.63
C ARG A 269 5.56 -8.77 -7.83
N GLY A 270 6.36 -7.91 -8.48
CA GLY A 270 7.38 -7.13 -7.79
C GLY A 270 6.77 -6.20 -6.73
N ALA A 271 5.73 -5.45 -7.08
CA ALA A 271 5.01 -4.57 -6.16
C ALA A 271 4.39 -5.35 -4.98
N GLY A 272 3.68 -6.45 -5.26
CA GLY A 272 3.04 -7.27 -4.24
C GLY A 272 4.03 -7.91 -3.26
N PHE A 273 5.19 -8.38 -3.74
CA PHE A 273 6.21 -8.97 -2.86
C PHE A 273 6.94 -7.94 -1.98
N ILE A 274 7.19 -6.73 -2.47
CA ILE A 274 7.70 -5.63 -1.63
C ILE A 274 6.74 -5.38 -0.47
N GLN A 275 5.45 -5.31 -0.75
CA GLN A 275 4.40 -5.10 0.25
C GLN A 275 4.25 -6.28 1.22
N MET A 276 4.41 -7.51 0.73
CA MET A 276 4.34 -8.71 1.57
C MET A 276 5.38 -8.67 2.70
N VAL A 277 6.62 -8.26 2.43
CA VAL A 277 7.66 -8.10 3.47
C VAL A 277 7.23 -7.08 4.52
N PHE A 278 6.66 -5.95 4.08
CA PHE A 278 6.18 -4.90 4.96
C PHE A 278 5.08 -5.40 5.90
N TYR A 279 4.02 -6.02 5.38
CA TYR A 279 2.89 -6.49 6.20
C TYR A 279 3.20 -7.73 7.03
N ARG A 280 4.09 -8.59 6.55
CA ARG A 280 4.38 -9.86 7.22
C ARG A 280 5.38 -9.72 8.36
N PHE A 281 6.29 -8.74 8.28
CA PHE A 281 7.39 -8.59 9.24
C PHE A 281 7.54 -7.19 9.82
N ILE A 282 7.47 -6.15 9.00
CA ILE A 282 7.74 -4.78 9.47
C ILE A 282 6.61 -4.26 10.35
N GLN A 283 5.37 -4.30 9.90
CA GLN A 283 4.22 -3.83 10.68
C GLN A 283 4.00 -4.62 11.97
N PRO A 284 4.11 -5.97 12.01
CA PRO A 284 4.08 -6.72 13.25
C PRO A 284 5.16 -6.32 14.25
N GLY A 285 6.39 -6.10 13.77
CA GLY A 285 7.46 -5.62 14.61
C GLY A 285 7.20 -4.24 15.18
N ARG A 286 6.67 -3.32 14.37
CA ARG A 286 6.26 -1.98 14.80
C ARG A 286 5.14 -1.99 15.82
N ASN A 287 4.27 -2.98 15.77
CA ASN A 287 3.21 -3.16 16.77
C ASN A 287 3.78 -3.29 18.19
N GLU A 288 4.97 -3.88 18.36
CA GLU A 288 5.64 -4.02 19.65
C GLU A 288 6.05 -2.67 20.26
N PHE A 289 6.31 -1.70 19.41
CA PHE A 289 6.68 -0.33 19.79
C PHE A 289 5.49 0.62 19.86
N ASN A 290 4.25 0.14 19.65
CA ASN A 290 3.07 0.98 19.41
C ASN A 290 3.33 2.01 18.31
N ALA A 291 3.94 1.57 17.22
CA ALA A 291 4.31 2.37 16.06
C ALA A 291 3.81 1.77 14.74
N ALA A 292 2.95 0.74 14.81
CA ALA A 292 2.20 0.27 13.65
C ALA A 292 1.26 1.38 13.19
N PHE A 293 1.26 1.68 11.89
CA PHE A 293 0.45 2.77 11.36
C PHE A 293 -0.63 2.28 10.41
N CYS A 294 -1.66 3.08 10.26
CA CYS A 294 -2.73 2.90 9.30
C CYS A 294 -2.19 3.03 7.87
N VAL A 295 -2.70 2.22 6.96
CA VAL A 295 -2.34 2.24 5.53
C VAL A 295 -3.52 2.63 4.64
N GLY A 296 -4.53 3.27 5.22
CA GLY A 296 -5.65 3.87 4.51
C GLY A 296 -6.81 2.93 4.19
N THR A 297 -6.63 1.61 4.22
CA THR A 297 -7.66 0.59 3.93
C THR A 297 -7.50 -0.61 4.85
N ASN A 298 -8.51 -1.50 4.91
CA ASN A 298 -8.52 -2.70 5.76
C ASN A 298 -8.28 -2.39 7.25
N VAL A 299 -8.86 -1.31 7.74
CA VAL A 299 -8.60 -0.77 9.07
C VAL A 299 -9.91 -0.49 9.81
N LEU A 300 -9.97 -0.95 11.06
CA LEU A 300 -11.06 -0.63 11.99
C LEU A 300 -10.62 0.51 12.91
N PHE A 301 -11.39 1.59 12.96
CA PHE A 301 -11.15 2.75 13.82
C PHE A 301 -12.15 2.87 14.96
N ARG A 302 -11.67 3.40 16.10
CA ARG A 302 -12.52 3.96 17.15
C ARG A 302 -12.84 5.41 16.82
N ARG A 303 -14.13 5.75 16.69
CA ARG A 303 -14.59 7.12 16.39
C ARG A 303 -14.06 8.16 17.37
N ALA A 304 -14.04 7.84 18.67
CA ALA A 304 -13.55 8.74 19.69
C ALA A 304 -12.09 9.16 19.47
N ALA A 305 -11.24 8.23 19.02
CA ALA A 305 -9.82 8.53 18.72
C ALA A 305 -9.68 9.46 17.51
N VAL A 306 -10.49 9.24 16.46
CA VAL A 306 -10.50 10.12 15.28
C VAL A 306 -11.01 11.51 15.65
N LYS A 307 -12.06 11.61 16.48
CA LYS A 307 -12.59 12.88 16.97
C LYS A 307 -11.56 13.64 17.82
N ASP A 308 -10.79 12.96 18.68
CA ASP A 308 -9.78 13.55 19.56
C ASP A 308 -8.65 14.25 18.78
N ILE A 309 -8.32 13.78 17.58
CA ILE A 309 -7.32 14.42 16.71
C ILE A 309 -7.92 15.40 15.70
N GLY A 310 -9.25 15.63 15.73
CA GLY A 310 -9.95 16.56 14.84
C GLY A 310 -10.36 15.97 13.48
N GLY A 311 -10.37 14.64 13.31
CA GLY A 311 -10.71 13.95 12.07
C GLY A 311 -9.52 13.25 11.43
N ILE A 312 -9.74 12.53 10.31
CA ILE A 312 -8.67 12.01 9.46
C ILE A 312 -7.93 13.20 8.83
N TYR A 313 -6.60 13.18 8.86
CA TYR A 313 -5.78 14.29 8.39
C TYR A 313 -5.94 14.51 6.87
N THR A 314 -6.21 15.76 6.43
CA THR A 314 -6.58 16.06 5.03
C THR A 314 -5.51 16.81 4.25
N GLN A 315 -4.43 17.26 4.90
CA GLN A 315 -3.44 18.17 4.28
C GLN A 315 -2.15 17.47 3.84
N SER A 316 -2.14 16.13 3.72
CA SER A 316 -1.00 15.34 3.25
C SER A 316 -1.43 14.28 2.23
N LYS A 317 -0.48 13.85 1.41
CA LYS A 317 -0.64 12.74 0.47
C LYS A 317 -0.52 11.36 1.14
N SER A 318 -0.02 11.33 2.37
CA SER A 318 0.00 10.16 3.27
C SER A 318 -0.82 10.49 4.52
N GLU A 319 -2.10 10.74 4.32
CA GLU A 319 -3.07 11.09 5.36
C GLU A 319 -3.18 10.02 6.45
N ASP A 320 -2.96 8.77 6.06
CA ASP A 320 -2.98 7.57 6.89
C ASP A 320 -1.83 7.53 7.89
N ILE A 321 -0.59 7.71 7.42
CA ILE A 321 0.59 7.78 8.29
C ILE A 321 0.49 8.99 9.22
N TRP A 322 0.08 10.14 8.68
CA TRP A 322 -0.05 11.37 9.47
C TRP A 322 -1.11 11.23 10.55
N THR A 323 -2.28 10.69 10.22
CA THR A 323 -3.35 10.38 11.18
C THR A 323 -2.84 9.48 12.30
N SER A 324 -2.05 8.45 11.95
CA SER A 324 -1.45 7.54 12.94
C SER A 324 -0.45 8.23 13.86
N ILE A 325 0.40 9.12 13.34
CA ILE A 325 1.33 9.92 14.14
C ILE A 325 0.57 10.78 15.14
N LEU A 326 -0.48 11.50 14.70
CA LEU A 326 -1.28 12.36 15.57
C LEU A 326 -1.98 11.57 16.68
N MET A 327 -2.50 10.37 16.38
CA MET A 327 -3.09 9.49 17.39
C MET A 327 -2.05 9.04 18.42
N HIS A 328 -0.85 8.63 17.97
CA HIS A 328 0.23 8.24 18.89
C HIS A 328 0.74 9.42 19.74
N GLU A 329 0.81 10.63 19.20
CA GLU A 329 1.13 11.85 19.96
C GLU A 329 0.10 12.19 21.05
N ARG A 330 -1.17 11.73 20.88
CA ARG A 330 -2.23 11.82 21.89
C ARG A 330 -2.24 10.66 22.87
N GLY A 331 -1.32 9.70 22.73
CA GLY A 331 -1.19 8.54 23.61
C GLY A 331 -2.07 7.35 23.26
N TRP A 332 -2.78 7.41 22.13
CA TRP A 332 -3.57 6.27 21.64
C TRP A 332 -2.68 5.10 21.24
N ARG A 333 -3.24 3.90 21.31
CA ARG A 333 -2.58 2.67 20.86
C ARG A 333 -3.10 2.24 19.50
N SER A 334 -2.22 1.69 18.70
CA SER A 334 -2.57 0.97 17.48
C SER A 334 -2.32 -0.54 17.64
N ILE A 335 -3.09 -1.33 16.92
CA ILE A 335 -2.90 -2.78 16.82
C ILE A 335 -2.70 -3.15 15.35
N PHE A 336 -1.70 -3.99 15.09
CA PHE A 336 -1.58 -4.66 13.82
C PHE A 336 -2.01 -6.13 13.97
N GLN A 337 -3.13 -6.50 13.34
CA GLN A 337 -3.64 -7.87 13.29
C GLN A 337 -3.10 -8.52 12.01
N PRO A 338 -2.19 -9.50 12.11
CA PRO A 338 -1.48 -10.03 10.93
C PRO A 338 -2.29 -11.02 10.08
N LYS A 339 -3.56 -11.26 10.40
CA LYS A 339 -4.43 -12.12 9.61
C LYS A 339 -4.82 -11.45 8.30
N GLU A 340 -4.81 -12.22 7.23
CA GLU A 340 -5.20 -11.81 5.89
C GLU A 340 -6.73 -11.80 5.78
N LEU A 341 -7.35 -10.64 6.00
CA LEU A 341 -8.80 -10.48 6.14
C LEU A 341 -9.45 -9.73 4.97
N ALA A 342 -8.68 -9.26 4.02
CA ALA A 342 -9.16 -8.71 2.77
C ALA A 342 -8.14 -8.94 1.65
N VAL A 343 -8.62 -9.05 0.41
CA VAL A 343 -7.81 -9.24 -0.79
C VAL A 343 -8.16 -8.14 -1.79
N GLY A 344 -7.15 -7.46 -2.30
CA GLY A 344 -7.30 -6.39 -3.27
C GLY A 344 -6.35 -6.53 -4.45
N ASP A 345 -6.21 -5.45 -5.22
CA ASP A 345 -5.35 -5.40 -6.39
C ASP A 345 -4.10 -4.55 -6.15
N THR A 346 -2.95 -5.02 -6.64
CA THR A 346 -1.73 -4.24 -6.71
C THR A 346 -1.56 -3.62 -8.09
N PRO A 347 -0.82 -2.52 -8.24
CA PRO A 347 -0.51 -1.98 -9.55
C PRO A 347 0.09 -3.04 -10.49
N ASP A 348 -0.50 -3.17 -11.66
CA ASP A 348 -0.11 -4.15 -12.67
C ASP A 348 0.61 -3.52 -13.88
N THR A 349 0.73 -2.19 -13.90
CA THR A 349 1.35 -1.43 -14.96
C THR A 349 2.43 -0.50 -14.41
N ILE A 350 3.45 -0.18 -15.23
CA ILE A 350 4.51 0.78 -14.88
C ILE A 350 3.91 2.14 -14.53
N GLU A 351 2.85 2.55 -15.21
CA GLU A 351 2.14 3.80 -14.95
C GLU A 351 1.52 3.82 -13.55
N SER A 352 0.68 2.82 -13.22
CA SER A 352 0.00 2.73 -11.93
C SER A 352 0.98 2.58 -10.76
N TYR A 353 2.02 1.76 -10.95
CA TYR A 353 3.12 1.60 -10.00
C TYR A 353 3.85 2.94 -9.75
N SER A 354 4.23 3.65 -10.84
CA SER A 354 4.95 4.92 -10.71
C SER A 354 4.14 5.98 -10.00
N LYS A 355 2.84 6.09 -10.30
CA LYS A 355 1.92 7.03 -9.62
C LYS A 355 1.77 6.70 -8.15
N GLN A 356 1.58 5.44 -7.80
CA GLN A 356 1.43 4.98 -6.42
C GLN A 356 2.71 5.25 -5.61
N GLN A 357 3.89 4.85 -6.13
CA GLN A 357 5.17 5.06 -5.46
C GLN A 357 5.51 6.54 -5.30
N LEU A 358 5.24 7.36 -6.33
CA LEU A 358 5.43 8.81 -6.26
C LEU A 358 4.60 9.43 -5.14
N ARG A 359 3.32 9.02 -5.00
CA ARG A 359 2.42 9.51 -3.95
C ARG A 359 2.94 9.15 -2.57
N TRP A 360 3.25 7.88 -2.33
CA TRP A 360 3.72 7.41 -1.03
C TRP A 360 5.05 8.03 -0.62
N ALA A 361 6.00 8.11 -1.56
CA ALA A 361 7.30 8.71 -1.28
C ALA A 361 7.20 10.22 -1.01
N THR A 362 6.37 10.95 -1.79
CA THR A 362 6.14 12.38 -1.55
C THR A 362 5.56 12.60 -0.15
N GLY A 363 4.54 11.83 0.24
CA GLY A 363 3.94 11.94 1.58
C GLY A 363 4.92 11.59 2.70
N GLY A 364 5.77 10.58 2.52
CA GLY A 364 6.83 10.26 3.49
C GLY A 364 7.83 11.40 3.66
N PHE A 365 8.30 12.00 2.56
CA PHE A 365 9.20 13.16 2.61
C PHE A 365 8.50 14.42 3.14
N GLU A 366 7.21 14.65 2.84
CA GLU A 366 6.43 15.72 3.44
C GLU A 366 6.45 15.64 4.97
N ILE A 367 6.19 14.46 5.54
CA ILE A 367 6.26 14.24 6.98
C ILE A 367 7.67 14.52 7.51
N LEU A 368 8.70 14.02 6.82
CA LEU A 368 10.10 14.24 7.22
C LEU A 368 10.45 15.73 7.33
N PHE A 369 10.02 16.54 6.36
CA PHE A 369 10.39 17.96 6.30
C PHE A 369 9.49 18.87 7.14
N THR A 370 8.20 18.54 7.29
CA THR A 370 7.23 19.41 7.97
C THR A 370 6.92 18.97 9.39
N HIS A 371 7.02 17.67 9.68
CA HIS A 371 6.65 17.08 10.97
C HIS A 371 7.69 16.05 11.45
N ASN A 372 8.98 16.38 11.31
CA ASN A 372 10.07 15.45 11.60
C ASN A 372 9.85 14.66 12.88
N PRO A 373 9.75 13.31 12.81
CA PRO A 373 9.48 12.47 13.97
C PRO A 373 10.56 12.55 15.06
N LEU A 374 11.82 12.81 14.69
CA LEU A 374 12.92 12.94 15.65
C LEU A 374 12.88 14.25 16.44
N SER A 375 12.09 15.24 16.02
CA SER A 375 11.99 16.53 16.70
C SER A 375 11.59 16.34 18.16
N PRO A 376 12.30 16.96 19.14
CA PRO A 376 11.96 16.88 20.56
C PRO A 376 10.57 17.47 20.88
N ARG A 377 10.01 18.26 19.96
CA ARG A 377 8.65 18.83 20.10
C ARG A 377 7.54 17.79 19.90
N ARG A 378 7.87 16.60 19.34
CA ARG A 378 6.89 15.52 19.14
C ARG A 378 6.62 14.78 20.44
N ARG A 379 5.34 14.52 20.74
CA ARG A 379 4.92 13.75 21.93
C ARG A 379 4.94 12.24 21.66
N LEU A 380 6.01 11.79 21.01
CA LEU A 380 6.27 10.37 20.72
C LEU A 380 7.38 9.86 21.64
N ARG A 381 7.32 8.58 22.01
CA ARG A 381 8.43 7.88 22.66
C ARG A 381 9.61 7.75 21.69
N MET A 382 10.83 7.55 22.21
CA MET A 382 12.02 7.50 21.35
C MET A 382 11.98 6.36 20.33
N ASP A 383 11.50 5.19 20.73
CA ASP A 383 11.29 4.05 19.86
C ASP A 383 10.28 4.36 18.73
N GLN A 384 9.15 5.02 19.04
CA GLN A 384 8.20 5.47 18.04
C GLN A 384 8.81 6.51 17.08
N ARG A 385 9.60 7.46 17.59
CA ARG A 385 10.29 8.47 16.76
C ARG A 385 11.22 7.80 15.75
N ILE A 386 12.02 6.83 16.19
CA ILE A 386 12.95 6.08 15.33
C ILE A 386 12.15 5.29 14.27
N MET A 387 11.06 4.61 14.65
CA MET A 387 10.23 3.85 13.72
C MET A 387 9.59 4.75 12.65
N TYR A 388 9.03 5.89 13.04
CA TYR A 388 8.46 6.84 12.08
C TYR A 388 9.54 7.52 11.23
N PHE A 389 10.69 7.84 11.79
CA PHE A 389 11.82 8.36 11.02
C PHE A 389 12.29 7.34 9.96
N ALA A 390 12.40 6.06 10.32
CA ALA A 390 12.71 5.01 9.36
C ALA A 390 11.64 4.90 8.24
N THR A 391 10.34 5.11 8.57
CA THR A 391 9.29 5.16 7.54
C THR A 391 9.48 6.33 6.58
N CYS A 392 9.70 7.52 7.09
CA CYS A 392 9.83 8.73 6.28
C CYS A 392 11.10 8.72 5.42
N THR A 393 12.16 8.05 5.88
CA THR A 393 13.44 7.96 5.17
C THR A 393 13.58 6.71 4.30
N PHE A 394 12.59 5.80 4.31
CA PHE A 394 12.63 4.56 3.55
C PHE A 394 12.91 4.78 2.06
N TYR A 395 12.28 5.77 1.45
CA TYR A 395 12.38 6.04 0.02
C TYR A 395 13.75 6.57 -0.43
N PHE A 396 14.64 6.95 0.48
CA PHE A 396 16.05 7.21 0.15
C PHE A 396 16.77 5.94 -0.34
N THR A 397 16.33 4.75 0.11
CA THR A 397 16.88 3.47 -0.39
C THR A 397 16.66 3.31 -1.90
N GLY A 398 15.58 3.87 -2.43
CA GLY A 398 15.30 3.84 -3.87
C GLY A 398 16.02 4.95 -4.65
N ILE A 399 16.50 6.02 -4.00
CA ILE A 399 17.38 7.03 -4.61
C ILE A 399 18.81 6.50 -4.75
N ALA A 400 19.27 5.70 -3.78
CA ALA A 400 20.63 5.17 -3.73
C ALA A 400 21.08 4.45 -5.02
N PRO A 401 20.31 3.56 -5.67
CA PRO A 401 20.71 2.94 -6.93
C PRO A 401 21.06 3.95 -8.03
N GLY A 402 20.28 5.04 -8.14
CA GLY A 402 20.55 6.10 -9.12
C GLY A 402 21.85 6.85 -8.84
N LEU A 403 22.18 7.11 -7.57
CA LEU A 403 23.44 7.74 -7.17
C LEU A 403 24.63 6.78 -7.35
N LEU A 404 24.46 5.52 -6.97
CA LEU A 404 25.50 4.50 -7.14
C LEU A 404 25.85 4.23 -8.61
N MET A 405 24.89 4.44 -9.54
CA MET A 405 25.17 4.38 -10.98
C MET A 405 26.23 5.39 -11.45
N LEU A 406 26.38 6.52 -10.74
CA LEU A 406 27.39 7.52 -11.09
C LEU A 406 28.82 7.04 -10.79
N VAL A 407 28.98 6.13 -9.83
CA VAL A 407 30.31 5.69 -9.37
C VAL A 407 31.12 5.01 -10.48
N PRO A 408 30.63 3.98 -11.18
CA PRO A 408 31.38 3.36 -12.26
C PRO A 408 31.60 4.34 -13.46
N ILE A 409 30.69 5.30 -13.65
CA ILE A 409 30.89 6.36 -14.68
C ILE A 409 32.09 7.23 -14.31
N LEU A 410 32.20 7.66 -13.05
CA LEU A 410 33.35 8.46 -12.57
C LEU A 410 34.67 7.69 -12.70
N GLU A 411 34.67 6.38 -12.46
CA GLU A 411 35.85 5.56 -12.61
C GLU A 411 36.23 5.35 -14.08
N VAL A 412 35.26 5.09 -14.97
CA VAL A 412 35.52 4.82 -16.38
C VAL A 412 36.04 6.06 -17.12
N PHE A 413 35.45 7.23 -16.87
CA PHE A 413 35.78 8.44 -17.62
C PHE A 413 36.82 9.36 -16.96
N PHE A 414 36.95 9.31 -15.62
CA PHE A 414 37.78 10.23 -14.85
C PHE A 414 38.82 9.54 -13.97
N ASP A 415 38.85 8.18 -13.96
CA ASP A 415 39.72 7.35 -13.11
C ASP A 415 39.57 7.63 -11.62
N LEU A 416 38.38 8.11 -11.19
CA LEU A 416 38.05 8.39 -9.80
C LEU A 416 37.42 7.16 -9.13
N ARG A 417 38.06 6.65 -8.08
CA ARG A 417 37.68 5.41 -7.43
C ARG A 417 37.17 5.64 -6.00
N PRO A 418 36.04 5.02 -5.61
CA PRO A 418 35.51 5.21 -4.26
C PRO A 418 36.36 4.56 -3.17
N VAL A 419 37.11 3.51 -3.53
CA VAL A 419 37.93 2.71 -2.63
C VAL A 419 39.33 2.58 -3.20
N THR A 420 40.33 2.62 -2.30
CA THR A 420 41.75 2.49 -2.69
C THR A 420 42.05 1.08 -3.22
N LEU A 421 43.03 0.99 -4.14
CA LEU A 421 43.53 -0.29 -4.65
C LEU A 421 44.25 -1.15 -3.59
N ALA A 422 44.50 -0.60 -2.40
CA ALA A 422 45.06 -1.36 -1.28
C ALA A 422 44.10 -2.41 -0.72
N VAL A 423 42.78 -2.25 -0.93
CA VAL A 423 41.77 -3.23 -0.52
C VAL A 423 41.86 -4.45 -1.44
N LYS A 424 42.10 -5.59 -0.87
CA LYS A 424 42.28 -6.85 -1.59
C LYS A 424 40.91 -7.40 -2.03
N TRP A 425 40.86 -8.09 -3.17
CA TRP A 425 39.62 -8.64 -3.73
C TRP A 425 38.85 -9.56 -2.77
N TYR A 426 39.56 -10.32 -1.91
CA TYR A 426 38.94 -11.22 -0.94
C TYR A 426 38.27 -10.49 0.23
N GLU A 427 38.69 -9.27 0.57
CA GLU A 427 38.01 -8.41 1.56
C GLU A 427 36.66 -7.96 0.99
N TRP A 428 36.61 -7.55 -0.30
CA TRP A 428 35.37 -7.29 -0.98
C TRP A 428 34.48 -8.53 -1.07
N ALA A 429 35.04 -9.69 -1.43
CA ALA A 429 34.32 -10.93 -1.55
C ALA A 429 33.73 -11.42 -0.21
N LEU A 430 34.34 -11.05 0.92
CA LEU A 430 33.83 -11.39 2.25
C LEU A 430 32.72 -10.43 2.71
N PHE A 431 32.96 -9.13 2.68
CA PHE A 431 32.08 -8.16 3.32
C PHE A 431 30.91 -7.76 2.43
N TYR A 432 31.09 -7.60 1.15
CA TYR A 432 30.04 -7.17 0.22
C TYR A 432 28.94 -8.23 0.06
N PRO A 433 29.24 -9.50 -0.30
CA PRO A 433 28.25 -10.57 -0.25
C PRO A 433 27.71 -10.86 1.14
N GLY A 434 28.49 -10.65 2.20
CA GLY A 434 28.05 -10.76 3.59
C GLY A 434 26.90 -9.81 3.92
N PHE A 435 26.89 -8.61 3.37
CA PHE A 435 25.80 -7.65 3.52
C PHE A 435 24.70 -7.88 2.47
N TYR A 436 24.98 -7.64 1.19
CA TYR A 436 23.97 -7.69 0.14
C TYR A 436 23.45 -9.11 -0.12
N GLY A 437 24.31 -10.11 -0.13
CA GLY A 437 23.93 -11.50 -0.32
C GLY A 437 23.05 -12.01 0.80
N MET A 438 23.33 -11.64 2.05
CA MET A 438 22.49 -12.02 3.19
C MET A 438 21.13 -11.31 3.18
N GLN A 439 21.03 -10.04 2.71
CA GLN A 439 19.73 -9.38 2.54
C GLN A 439 18.91 -10.05 1.42
N ILE A 440 19.54 -10.43 0.31
CA ILE A 440 18.88 -11.16 -0.79
C ILE A 440 18.42 -12.55 -0.29
N LEU A 441 19.28 -13.27 0.43
CA LEU A 441 18.92 -14.57 1.01
C LEU A 441 17.76 -14.45 1.99
N LEU A 442 17.80 -13.45 2.88
CA LEU A 442 16.71 -13.17 3.81
C LEU A 442 15.39 -12.89 3.06
N ALA A 443 15.42 -12.05 2.04
CA ALA A 443 14.25 -11.76 1.21
C ALA A 443 13.74 -13.03 0.49
N ALA A 444 14.63 -13.90 0.01
CA ALA A 444 14.26 -15.16 -0.63
C ALA A 444 13.63 -16.16 0.37
N VAL A 445 14.15 -16.25 1.60
CA VAL A 445 13.57 -17.09 2.67
C VAL A 445 12.20 -16.58 3.07
N ILE A 446 12.01 -15.26 3.17
CA ILE A 446 10.73 -14.61 3.46
C ILE A 446 9.69 -14.91 2.37
N ALA A 447 10.08 -14.79 1.10
CA ALA A 447 9.20 -14.99 -0.04
C ALA A 447 8.99 -16.47 -0.40
N GLY A 448 9.77 -17.38 0.20
CA GLY A 448 9.80 -18.80 -0.16
C GLY A 448 10.53 -19.10 -1.47
N THR A 449 10.85 -18.08 -2.28
CA THR A 449 11.61 -18.19 -3.51
C THR A 449 12.36 -16.89 -3.80
N PHE A 450 13.38 -16.97 -4.64
CA PHE A 450 14.06 -15.77 -5.13
C PHE A 450 13.15 -14.98 -6.10
N ARG A 451 12.97 -13.69 -5.86
CA ARG A 451 12.08 -12.79 -6.60
C ARG A 451 12.88 -11.68 -7.26
N TRP A 452 13.40 -11.96 -8.44
CA TRP A 452 14.17 -11.00 -9.21
C TRP A 452 13.36 -9.75 -9.62
N GLU A 453 12.01 -9.87 -9.71
CA GLU A 453 11.10 -8.77 -10.02
C GLU A 453 11.19 -7.65 -8.99
N VAL A 454 11.43 -7.98 -7.73
CA VAL A 454 11.65 -7.00 -6.65
C VAL A 454 12.91 -6.19 -6.88
N LEU A 455 14.02 -6.86 -7.24
CA LEU A 455 15.28 -6.20 -7.54
C LEU A 455 15.16 -5.31 -8.78
N LEU A 456 14.43 -5.77 -9.80
CA LEU A 456 14.20 -5.01 -11.03
C LEU A 456 13.46 -3.70 -10.73
N LEU A 457 12.36 -3.75 -9.97
CA LEU A 457 11.61 -2.55 -9.60
C LEU A 457 12.42 -1.63 -8.67
N ALA A 458 13.10 -2.19 -7.66
CA ALA A 458 13.90 -1.40 -6.72
C ALA A 458 15.03 -0.65 -7.43
N ALA A 459 15.76 -1.31 -8.33
CA ALA A 459 16.86 -0.69 -9.08
C ALA A 459 16.39 0.43 -10.03
N ASN A 460 15.15 0.35 -10.54
CA ASN A 460 14.62 1.29 -11.55
C ASN A 460 13.68 2.36 -10.98
N SER A 461 13.38 2.36 -9.67
CA SER A 461 12.47 3.33 -9.05
C SER A 461 13.14 4.67 -8.71
N PHE A 462 14.44 4.83 -8.87
CA PHE A 462 15.18 6.04 -8.46
C PHE A 462 14.63 7.35 -9.04
N PRO A 463 14.18 7.46 -10.32
CA PRO A 463 13.66 8.72 -10.82
C PRO A 463 12.34 9.13 -10.15
N ILE A 464 11.54 8.14 -9.77
CA ILE A 464 10.27 8.35 -9.04
C ILE A 464 10.55 8.97 -7.68
N TYR A 465 11.51 8.42 -6.94
CA TYR A 465 11.84 8.86 -5.59
C TYR A 465 12.62 10.16 -5.56
N ILE A 466 13.51 10.41 -6.55
CA ILE A 466 14.16 11.72 -6.75
C ILE A 466 13.08 12.79 -7.00
N LYS A 467 12.11 12.53 -7.89
CA LYS A 467 10.99 13.44 -8.14
C LYS A 467 10.15 13.68 -6.89
N ALA A 468 9.86 12.62 -6.12
CA ALA A 468 9.12 12.71 -4.87
C ALA A 468 9.84 13.60 -3.84
N PHE A 469 11.15 13.43 -3.71
CA PHE A 469 12.00 14.23 -2.82
C PHE A 469 11.92 15.72 -3.16
N PHE A 470 12.12 16.08 -4.43
CA PHE A 470 12.03 17.48 -4.85
C PHE A 470 10.61 18.04 -4.76
N ASN A 471 9.58 17.25 -5.07
CA ASN A 471 8.20 17.67 -4.89
C ASN A 471 7.91 18.05 -3.43
N ALA A 472 8.35 17.23 -2.49
CA ALA A 472 8.16 17.50 -1.06
C ALA A 472 9.03 18.67 -0.58
N LEU A 473 10.30 18.77 -1.00
CA LEU A 473 11.23 19.84 -0.63
C LEU A 473 10.76 21.21 -1.13
N LEU A 474 10.30 21.27 -2.39
CA LEU A 474 9.85 22.50 -3.05
C LEU A 474 8.35 22.77 -2.82
N LYS A 475 7.66 21.91 -2.05
CA LYS A 475 6.22 22.00 -1.75
C LYS A 475 5.37 22.14 -3.02
N VAL A 476 5.72 21.37 -4.06
CA VAL A 476 4.98 21.39 -5.34
C VAL A 476 3.60 20.78 -5.11
N ASP A 477 2.57 21.58 -5.34
CA ASP A 477 1.19 21.09 -5.30
C ASP A 477 0.89 20.23 -6.54
N THR A 478 1.09 18.93 -6.41
CA THR A 478 0.74 17.99 -7.47
C THR A 478 -0.70 17.53 -7.26
N LYS A 479 -1.54 17.73 -8.29
CA LYS A 479 -2.93 17.25 -8.28
C LYS A 479 -2.98 15.77 -7.90
N TRP A 480 -3.93 15.43 -7.03
CA TRP A 480 -4.18 14.06 -6.61
C TRP A 480 -4.63 13.22 -7.82
N SER A 481 -3.98 12.10 -8.11
CA SER A 481 -4.38 11.17 -9.16
C SER A 481 -4.60 9.78 -8.56
N VAL A 482 -5.79 9.23 -8.78
CA VAL A 482 -6.17 7.89 -8.29
C VAL A 482 -5.37 6.82 -9.02
N THR A 483 -4.89 5.85 -8.27
CA THR A 483 -4.31 4.61 -8.81
C THR A 483 -5.48 3.73 -9.22
N GLY A 484 -5.64 3.40 -10.49
CA GLY A 484 -6.75 2.52 -10.94
C GLY A 484 -7.89 3.23 -11.67
N ALA A 485 -7.96 4.58 -11.70
CA ALA A 485 -8.90 5.26 -12.56
C ALA A 485 -8.66 4.85 -14.03
N THR A 486 -9.64 4.18 -14.61
CA THR A 486 -9.65 3.73 -16.00
C THR A 486 -9.50 4.90 -16.94
N GLY A 487 -8.35 5.11 -17.49
CA GLY A 487 -8.08 6.21 -18.40
C GLY A 487 -6.65 6.28 -18.90
N GLY A 488 -5.77 5.44 -18.41
CA GLY A 488 -4.36 5.38 -18.81
C GLY A 488 -4.19 4.93 -20.26
N LYS A 489 -4.43 5.84 -21.21
CA LYS A 489 -4.06 5.65 -22.62
C LYS A 489 -2.58 5.93 -22.86
N ALA A 490 -1.84 6.29 -21.81
CA ALA A 490 -0.43 6.66 -21.92
C ALA A 490 0.45 5.42 -22.07
N SER A 491 1.48 5.52 -22.92
CA SER A 491 2.49 4.48 -23.05
C SER A 491 3.31 4.36 -21.76
N ALA A 492 3.71 3.14 -21.39
CA ALA A 492 4.63 2.89 -20.28
C ALA A 492 5.92 3.73 -20.39
N PHE A 493 6.41 3.96 -21.62
CA PHE A 493 7.59 4.78 -21.87
C PHE A 493 7.49 6.22 -21.37
N ASN A 494 6.28 6.81 -21.31
CA ASN A 494 6.10 8.18 -20.79
C ASN A 494 6.47 8.30 -19.31
N PHE A 495 6.42 7.18 -18.57
CA PHE A 495 6.74 7.13 -17.14
C PHE A 495 8.17 6.69 -16.85
N MET A 496 8.94 6.29 -17.87
CA MET A 496 10.28 5.74 -17.70
C MET A 496 11.32 6.33 -18.65
N MET A 497 11.10 7.52 -19.22
CA MET A 497 12.05 8.15 -20.14
C MET A 497 13.45 8.35 -19.53
N VAL A 498 13.50 8.64 -18.21
CA VAL A 498 14.79 8.79 -17.51
C VAL A 498 15.56 7.47 -17.50
N GLN A 499 14.88 6.34 -17.24
CA GLN A 499 15.49 5.01 -17.26
C GLN A 499 15.94 4.61 -18.68
N VAL A 500 15.18 5.00 -19.72
CA VAL A 500 15.57 4.75 -21.11
C VAL A 500 16.88 5.49 -21.45
N TRP A 501 16.97 6.77 -21.12
CA TRP A 501 18.20 7.54 -21.32
C TRP A 501 19.36 7.01 -20.47
N ALA A 502 19.10 6.64 -19.20
CA ALA A 502 20.09 6.01 -18.35
C ALA A 502 20.57 4.67 -18.96
N PHE A 503 19.67 3.87 -19.53
CA PHE A 503 20.03 2.63 -20.22
C PHE A 503 20.98 2.88 -21.40
N VAL A 504 20.62 3.81 -22.30
CA VAL A 504 21.45 4.14 -23.47
C VAL A 504 22.82 4.63 -23.03
N PHE A 505 22.88 5.51 -22.03
CA PHE A 505 24.14 6.03 -21.52
C PHE A 505 25.00 4.96 -20.86
N MET A 506 24.39 4.10 -20.00
CA MET A 506 25.09 3.01 -19.32
C MET A 506 25.57 1.93 -20.30
N LEU A 507 24.80 1.67 -21.36
CA LEU A 507 25.23 0.76 -22.43
C LEU A 507 26.48 1.31 -23.13
N GLY A 508 26.49 2.60 -23.49
CA GLY A 508 27.68 3.26 -24.06
C GLY A 508 28.87 3.22 -23.09
N THR A 509 28.63 3.51 -21.81
CA THR A 509 29.68 3.43 -20.77
C THR A 509 30.21 2.00 -20.62
N SER A 510 29.35 0.99 -20.70
CA SER A 510 29.78 -0.42 -20.66
C SER A 510 30.70 -0.79 -21.83
N ILE A 511 30.37 -0.31 -23.04
CA ILE A 511 31.21 -0.54 -24.23
C ILE A 511 32.60 0.12 -24.06
N VAL A 512 32.61 1.37 -23.58
CA VAL A 512 33.87 2.09 -23.31
C VAL A 512 34.69 1.38 -22.24
N SER A 513 34.04 0.91 -21.18
CA SER A 513 34.70 0.19 -20.07
C SER A 513 35.32 -1.13 -20.53
N ILE A 514 34.60 -1.91 -21.35
CA ILE A 514 35.14 -3.16 -21.93
C ILE A 514 36.35 -2.87 -22.82
N TYR A 515 36.27 -1.84 -23.67
CA TYR A 515 37.41 -1.44 -24.52
C TYR A 515 38.64 -1.01 -23.69
N ARG A 516 38.41 -0.25 -22.60
CA ARG A 516 39.44 0.16 -21.66
C ARG A 516 40.12 -1.05 -21.01
N ASP A 517 39.31 -2.01 -20.49
CA ASP A 517 39.83 -3.23 -19.88
C ASP A 517 40.64 -4.07 -20.86
N TYR A 518 40.16 -4.22 -22.09
CA TYR A 518 40.90 -4.88 -23.16
C TYR A 518 42.26 -4.21 -23.44
N SER A 519 42.28 -2.88 -23.51
CA SER A 519 43.51 -2.10 -23.79
C SER A 519 44.50 -2.16 -22.62
N MET A 520 44.03 -2.29 -21.39
CA MET A 520 44.85 -2.37 -20.18
C MET A 520 45.28 -3.80 -19.81
N GLY A 521 44.67 -4.82 -20.43
CA GLY A 521 44.98 -6.21 -20.18
C GLY A 521 44.48 -6.75 -18.84
N HIS A 522 43.58 -6.03 -18.16
CA HIS A 522 42.95 -6.46 -16.91
C HIS A 522 41.52 -5.96 -16.79
N VAL A 523 40.66 -6.76 -16.12
CA VAL A 523 39.25 -6.42 -15.88
C VAL A 523 39.14 -5.54 -14.65
N ASN A 524 38.44 -4.41 -14.79
CA ASN A 524 38.14 -3.50 -13.69
C ASN A 524 36.76 -3.83 -13.07
N ILE A 525 36.62 -3.62 -11.76
CA ILE A 525 35.34 -3.80 -11.05
C ILE A 525 34.25 -2.82 -11.56
N ALA A 526 34.63 -1.64 -12.05
CA ALA A 526 33.73 -0.68 -12.67
C ALA A 526 33.01 -1.27 -13.88
N THR A 527 33.69 -2.10 -14.70
CA THR A 527 33.09 -2.79 -15.85
C THR A 527 31.99 -3.74 -15.42
N PHE A 528 32.20 -4.50 -14.34
CA PHE A 528 31.17 -5.35 -13.75
C PHE A 528 29.92 -4.52 -13.35
N TRP A 529 30.13 -3.39 -12.68
CA TRP A 529 29.02 -2.52 -12.28
C TRP A 529 28.31 -1.86 -13.45
N CYS A 530 29.03 -1.43 -14.48
CA CYS A 530 28.44 -0.91 -15.72
C CYS A 530 27.54 -1.95 -16.37
N LEU A 531 28.01 -3.20 -16.52
CA LEU A 531 27.25 -4.29 -17.11
C LEU A 531 26.02 -4.65 -16.27
N LEU A 532 26.15 -4.71 -14.95
CA LEU A 532 25.05 -5.02 -14.04
C LEU A 532 23.95 -3.94 -14.12
N ASN A 533 24.32 -2.67 -14.07
CA ASN A 533 23.37 -1.56 -14.20
C ASN A 533 22.70 -1.55 -15.59
N THR A 534 23.47 -1.79 -16.67
CA THR A 534 22.93 -1.93 -18.03
C THR A 534 21.93 -3.07 -18.12
N PHE A 535 22.21 -4.21 -17.48
CA PHE A 535 21.29 -5.35 -17.42
C PHE A 535 19.96 -4.99 -16.74
N PHE A 536 19.98 -4.39 -15.55
CA PHE A 536 18.75 -4.03 -14.83
C PHE A 536 17.94 -2.95 -15.56
N LEU A 537 18.58 -1.93 -16.10
CA LEU A 537 17.93 -0.90 -16.91
C LEU A 537 17.33 -1.50 -18.18
N GLY A 538 18.09 -2.34 -18.90
CA GLY A 538 17.64 -3.02 -20.11
C GLY A 538 16.47 -3.97 -19.86
N ALA A 539 16.52 -4.76 -18.79
CA ALA A 539 15.42 -5.64 -18.41
C ALA A 539 14.14 -4.85 -18.10
N PHE A 540 14.25 -3.67 -17.50
CA PHE A 540 13.10 -2.80 -17.25
C PHE A 540 12.53 -2.21 -18.54
N VAL A 541 13.40 -1.79 -19.49
CA VAL A 541 12.98 -1.33 -20.83
C VAL A 541 12.24 -2.45 -21.58
N VAL A 542 12.74 -3.69 -21.53
CA VAL A 542 12.06 -4.85 -22.11
C VAL A 542 10.70 -5.09 -21.46
N THR A 543 10.59 -4.95 -20.13
CA THR A 543 9.31 -5.08 -19.41
C THR A 543 8.29 -4.07 -19.93
N ALA A 544 8.68 -2.80 -20.11
CA ALA A 544 7.81 -1.77 -20.66
C ALA A 544 7.38 -2.06 -22.11
N PHE A 545 8.29 -2.59 -22.91
CA PHE A 545 7.98 -2.99 -24.28
C PHE A 545 6.95 -4.12 -24.32
N LEU A 546 7.09 -5.12 -23.47
CA LEU A 546 6.14 -6.23 -23.35
C LEU A 546 4.77 -5.75 -22.86
N GLU A 547 4.73 -4.86 -21.85
CA GLU A 547 3.49 -4.26 -21.36
C GLU A 547 2.75 -3.50 -22.48
N ASN A 548 3.47 -2.64 -23.23
CA ASN A 548 2.85 -1.90 -24.34
C ASN A 548 2.35 -2.82 -25.45
N ARG A 549 3.05 -3.95 -25.72
CA ARG A 549 2.62 -4.94 -26.72
C ARG A 549 1.34 -5.66 -26.27
N GLN A 550 1.24 -6.05 -25.00
CA GLN A 550 0.04 -6.68 -24.44
C GLN A 550 -1.17 -5.73 -24.50
N ARG A 551 -1.02 -4.49 -24.06
CA ARG A 551 -2.08 -3.45 -24.15
C ARG A 551 -2.56 -3.24 -25.59
N LYS A 552 -1.65 -3.22 -26.56
CA LYS A 552 -2.01 -3.09 -27.97
C LYS A 552 -2.83 -4.29 -28.48
N GLN A 553 -2.49 -5.50 -28.03
CA GLN A 553 -3.24 -6.71 -28.38
C GLN A 553 -4.64 -6.71 -27.77
N GLU A 554 -4.78 -6.32 -26.50
CA GLU A 554 -6.07 -6.22 -25.82
C GLU A 554 -6.97 -5.17 -26.48
N ARG A 555 -6.44 -4.02 -26.85
CA ARG A 555 -7.17 -2.99 -27.59
C ARG A 555 -7.67 -3.49 -28.93
N ASN A 556 -6.84 -4.18 -29.69
CA ASN A 556 -7.24 -4.73 -30.99
C ASN A 556 -8.34 -5.79 -30.82
N ARG A 557 -8.30 -6.61 -29.76
CA ARG A 557 -9.37 -7.57 -29.45
C ARG A 557 -10.68 -6.90 -29.07
N SER A 558 -10.63 -5.84 -28.27
CA SER A 558 -11.82 -5.08 -27.86
C SER A 558 -12.46 -4.31 -29.03
N ASP A 559 -11.67 -3.83 -29.98
CA ASP A 559 -12.17 -3.18 -31.21
C ASP A 559 -12.78 -4.20 -32.17
N ASP A 560 -12.28 -5.44 -32.21
CA ASP A 560 -12.82 -6.53 -33.05
C ASP A 560 -14.17 -7.07 -32.50
N THR A 561 -14.37 -6.98 -31.18
CA THR A 561 -15.61 -7.43 -30.51
C THR A 561 -16.69 -6.35 -30.48
N ARG A 562 -16.39 -5.09 -30.83
CA ARG A 562 -17.42 -4.05 -31.01
C ARG A 562 -18.23 -4.36 -32.28
N PRO A 563 -19.58 -4.44 -32.21
CA PRO A 563 -20.40 -4.59 -33.40
C PRO A 563 -20.08 -3.41 -34.33
N LYS A 564 -19.57 -3.70 -35.52
CA LYS A 564 -19.40 -2.70 -36.58
C LYS A 564 -20.76 -2.02 -36.75
N ARG A 565 -20.90 -0.78 -36.32
CA ARG A 565 -22.05 0.05 -36.67
C ARG A 565 -22.13 0.02 -38.20
N GLY A 566 -23.12 -0.69 -38.72
CA GLY A 566 -23.40 -0.71 -40.15
C GLY A 566 -23.48 0.71 -40.63
N VAL A 567 -22.73 0.99 -41.67
CA VAL A 567 -22.90 2.20 -42.48
C VAL A 567 -24.32 2.14 -43.03
N ALA A 568 -25.25 2.81 -42.35
CA ALA A 568 -26.55 3.05 -42.93
C ALA A 568 -26.31 3.95 -44.14
N ALA A 569 -26.60 3.39 -45.31
CA ALA A 569 -26.61 4.11 -46.57
C ALA A 569 -27.45 5.39 -46.43
N SER A 570 -26.84 6.50 -46.74
CA SER A 570 -27.51 7.77 -46.97
C SER A 570 -28.36 7.64 -48.21
N ASP A 571 -29.68 7.78 -48.08
CA ASP A 571 -30.53 8.24 -49.16
C ASP A 571 -30.94 9.69 -48.89
N PRO A 572 -30.80 10.55 -49.89
CA PRO A 572 -31.20 11.95 -49.77
C PRO A 572 -32.61 12.11 -50.38
N LEU A 573 -33.53 12.68 -49.64
CA LEU A 573 -34.65 13.42 -50.21
C LEU A 573 -35.43 14.25 -49.15
N ASP A 574 -35.19 15.50 -49.20
CA ASP A 574 -36.14 16.60 -49.44
C ASP A 574 -37.25 16.94 -48.43
N SER A 575 -37.30 18.22 -48.24
CA SER A 575 -38.44 19.12 -48.02
C SER A 575 -38.82 19.51 -46.58
N ASN A 576 -38.42 20.74 -46.33
CA ASN A 576 -39.24 21.83 -45.76
C ASN A 576 -40.57 21.42 -45.12
N LYS A 577 -40.68 21.68 -43.82
CA LYS A 577 -41.84 22.45 -43.28
C LYS A 577 -41.52 22.99 -41.89
N GLN A 578 -41.52 24.28 -41.80
CA GLN A 578 -41.77 25.05 -40.58
C GLN A 578 -43.08 24.59 -39.92
N LEU A 579 -43.02 24.39 -38.60
CA LEU A 579 -44.19 24.64 -37.75
C LEU A 579 -43.70 24.92 -36.32
N THR A 580 -43.91 26.16 -35.96
CA THR A 580 -43.92 26.71 -34.60
C THR A 580 -44.96 26.01 -33.74
N SER A 581 -44.60 25.61 -32.55
CA SER A 581 -45.52 25.62 -31.41
C SER A 581 -44.76 25.64 -30.09
N GLU A 582 -45.02 26.72 -29.39
CA GLU A 582 -44.70 26.93 -27.97
C GLU A 582 -45.25 25.79 -27.12
N THR A 583 -44.42 25.31 -26.19
CA THR A 583 -44.91 24.69 -24.95
C THR A 583 -44.06 25.11 -23.77
N LYS A 584 -44.78 25.69 -22.84
CA LYS A 584 -44.38 26.28 -21.57
C LYS A 584 -43.51 25.37 -20.69
N HIS A 585 -42.51 25.98 -20.08
CA HIS A 585 -41.83 25.48 -18.88
C HIS A 585 -42.79 25.47 -17.70
N PRO A 586 -42.77 24.47 -16.82
CA PRO A 586 -43.23 24.62 -15.45
C PRO A 586 -42.13 25.22 -14.59
N GLU A 587 -42.57 26.08 -13.72
CA GLU A 587 -41.88 26.96 -12.82
C GLU A 587 -40.79 26.33 -11.94
N ALA A 588 -39.69 27.06 -11.82
CA ALA A 588 -38.70 26.91 -10.79
C ALA A 588 -39.33 27.24 -9.42
N LEU A 589 -39.42 26.26 -8.53
CA LEU A 589 -39.74 26.45 -7.11
C LEU A 589 -38.46 26.73 -6.33
N ASP A 590 -38.41 27.95 -5.86
CA ASP A 590 -37.68 28.56 -4.77
C ASP A 590 -36.42 27.85 -4.22
N ALA A 591 -35.27 28.21 -4.80
CA ALA A 591 -33.94 27.95 -4.23
C ALA A 591 -33.62 28.86 -3.01
N GLU A 592 -34.36 29.93 -2.77
CA GLU A 592 -34.14 30.84 -1.63
C GLU A 592 -34.64 30.28 -0.29
N ALA A 593 -35.68 29.47 -0.27
CA ALA A 593 -36.21 28.88 0.97
C ALA A 593 -35.27 27.81 1.58
N ILE A 594 -34.35 27.24 0.80
CA ILE A 594 -33.37 26.24 1.29
C ILE A 594 -32.10 26.92 1.85
N LEU A 595 -31.76 28.11 1.34
CA LEU A 595 -30.61 28.88 1.82
C LEU A 595 -30.88 29.55 3.17
N ASP A 596 -32.10 30.00 3.45
CA ASP A 596 -32.47 30.60 4.73
C ASP A 596 -32.55 29.57 5.88
N ALA A 597 -32.88 28.31 5.58
CA ALA A 597 -32.87 27.23 6.58
C ALA A 597 -31.47 26.76 6.95
N GLN A 598 -30.46 26.99 6.11
CA GLN A 598 -29.07 26.67 6.40
C GLN A 598 -28.32 27.81 7.11
N ALA A 599 -28.68 29.07 6.86
CA ALA A 599 -28.12 30.22 7.54
C ALA A 599 -28.51 30.30 9.03
N ALA A 600 -29.70 29.82 9.38
CA ALA A 600 -30.18 29.79 10.77
C ALA A 600 -29.50 28.71 11.66
N LYS A 601 -28.76 27.75 11.09
CA LYS A 601 -28.03 26.71 11.81
C LYS A 601 -26.52 26.94 11.88
N GLY A 602 -25.99 28.01 11.28
CA GLY A 602 -24.57 28.34 11.20
C GLY A 602 -24.02 29.30 12.27
N VAL A 603 -24.86 29.75 13.21
CA VAL A 603 -24.41 30.65 14.30
C VAL A 603 -24.24 29.86 15.56
N LEU A 604 -23.08 29.23 15.71
CA LEU A 604 -22.44 28.84 17.00
C LEU A 604 -21.14 28.11 16.71
N ALA A 605 -20.05 28.84 16.54
CA ALA A 605 -18.67 28.47 16.89
C ALA A 605 -17.64 29.41 16.25
N GLU A 606 -17.71 30.67 16.56
CA GLU A 606 -16.51 31.52 16.58
C GLU A 606 -16.00 31.57 18.01
N ASN A 607 -14.86 30.98 18.28
CA ASN A 607 -14.14 31.08 19.54
C ASN A 607 -12.96 32.05 19.32
N PRO A 608 -12.93 33.25 19.93
CA PRO A 608 -11.96 34.31 19.64
C PRO A 608 -10.68 34.26 20.50
N GLU A 609 -10.09 33.12 20.80
CA GLU A 609 -8.88 33.03 21.63
C GLU A 609 -7.65 32.41 20.96
N LEU A 610 -7.33 32.77 19.72
CA LEU A 610 -6.05 32.34 19.09
C LEU A 610 -5.34 33.47 18.31
N HIS A 611 -5.56 34.74 18.69
CA HIS A 611 -4.77 35.85 18.17
C HIS A 611 -4.20 36.67 19.32
N ASN A 612 -3.22 36.14 20.06
CA ASN A 612 -2.21 36.96 20.75
C ASN A 612 -1.17 36.06 21.43
N ARG A 613 -0.11 35.72 20.70
CA ARG A 613 1.25 35.46 21.24
C ARG A 613 2.23 35.53 20.08
N LYS A 614 2.54 36.73 19.64
CA LYS A 614 3.85 37.11 19.14
C LYS A 614 4.49 37.96 20.20
N GLY A 615 5.58 37.47 20.74
CA GLY A 615 6.46 38.05 21.72
C GLY A 615 7.55 37.05 22.01
#